data_ded603993db239e93a53417694566605
#
_entry.id   ded603993db239e93a53417694566605
#
_cell.length_a   1.000
_cell.length_b   1.000
_cell.length_c   1.000
_cell.angle_alpha   90.00
_cell.angle_beta   90.00
_cell.angle_gamma   90.00
#
_symmetry.space_group_name_H-M   'P 1'
#
loop_
_entity.id
_entity.type
_entity.pdbx_description
1 polymer ?
#
loop_
_entity_poly.entity_id
_entity_poly.type
_entity_poly.pdbx_seq_one_letter_code
_entity_poly.pdbx_strand_id
1 'polypeptide(L)'
;MDSLVIISWIEHLYILLVLIVVITVLTSGKKAGSVMAWIFAIMFLPIVGIILYIALGVNWRKRRLLRSKFENSPNKVLSKMSSDMSKREISKYDTKDTFNTSPLKLDNVDDLTKEIDEYGGREISKLLYTTGGTYLTKNSSYDFYFDGGEAFDSIISDLENAKESIYMEYFIWKSDVLGEKIKDILLRKAKEGLDIKLIFDGLGSFGRISLKYRKSLEAAGIEFRYFLDVKYKLLKLNYRNHRKMVIVDSKILHTGGMNLGQEYIDGGKAFDSWRDTNSRIEGELVLHYLAVFISDWMSSNGKFNFILPKEIPVSDGDYLMQVSASGPDTIWSSLQMLYTKLITEATEEILIESPYFVPDDGILEQLQIAALAGISVKIIIAGKPDKKIPFWVAETYFEDLLNSGIEVYRYQKGFLHCKNIIVDEKISTMGTCNFD
;
A
#
# COMPACT_ATOMS: atom_id res chain seq x y z
N MET A 1 53.14 24.05 -0.57
CA MET A 1 52.30 23.60 -1.70
C MET A 1 51.38 24.75 -2.02
N ASP A 2 51.58 25.38 -3.21
CA ASP A 2 50.92 26.64 -3.54
C ASP A 2 49.41 26.52 -3.54
N SER A 3 48.70 27.52 -3.02
CA SER A 3 47.25 27.58 -2.95
C SER A 3 46.57 27.34 -4.31
N LEU A 4 47.22 27.75 -5.40
CA LEU A 4 46.78 27.50 -6.78
C LEU A 4 46.79 26.01 -7.17
N VAL A 5 47.75 25.24 -6.69
CA VAL A 5 47.84 23.79 -6.95
C VAL A 5 46.71 23.06 -6.20
N ILE A 6 46.40 23.46 -4.99
CA ILE A 6 45.31 22.88 -4.18
C ILE A 6 43.97 23.17 -4.84
N ILE A 7 43.74 24.39 -5.31
CA ILE A 7 42.48 24.78 -6.01
C ILE A 7 42.32 23.96 -7.28
N SER A 8 43.36 23.81 -8.09
CA SER A 8 43.32 22.98 -9.32
C SER A 8 42.98 21.51 -9.01
N TRP A 9 43.54 20.92 -7.96
CA TRP A 9 43.19 19.55 -7.54
C TRP A 9 41.73 19.41 -7.09
N ILE A 10 41.20 20.42 -6.39
CA ILE A 10 39.78 20.43 -5.96
C ILE A 10 38.87 20.50 -7.18
N GLU A 11 39.18 21.32 -8.18
CA GLU A 11 38.43 21.42 -9.44
C GLU A 11 38.42 20.09 -10.22
N HIS A 12 39.56 19.44 -10.38
CA HIS A 12 39.64 18.16 -11.06
C HIS A 12 38.88 17.04 -10.32
N LEU A 13 38.99 17.00 -8.99
CA LEU A 13 38.26 16.06 -8.15
C LEU A 13 36.74 16.29 -8.26
N TYR A 14 36.33 17.55 -8.32
CA TYR A 14 34.93 17.91 -8.49
C TYR A 14 34.39 17.48 -9.88
N ILE A 15 35.12 17.76 -10.96
CA ILE A 15 34.76 17.31 -12.30
C ILE A 15 34.65 15.79 -12.37
N LEU A 16 35.60 15.08 -11.77
CA LEU A 16 35.56 13.62 -11.69
C LEU A 16 34.32 13.12 -10.94
N LEU A 17 33.97 13.75 -9.81
CA LEU A 17 32.76 13.41 -9.04
C LEU A 17 31.49 13.62 -9.89
N VAL A 18 31.38 14.75 -10.59
CA VAL A 18 30.25 15.03 -11.49
C VAL A 18 30.13 13.96 -12.58
N LEU A 19 31.24 13.62 -13.21
CA LEU A 19 31.28 12.55 -14.24
C LEU A 19 30.82 11.20 -13.69
N ILE A 20 31.31 10.80 -12.52
CA ILE A 20 30.89 9.55 -11.86
C ILE A 20 29.38 9.57 -11.59
N VAL A 21 28.83 10.68 -11.09
CA VAL A 21 27.41 10.79 -10.81
C VAL A 21 26.59 10.75 -12.10
N VAL A 22 27.01 11.45 -13.17
CA VAL A 22 26.34 11.42 -14.49
C VAL A 22 26.33 10.01 -15.04
N ILE A 23 27.47 9.30 -15.03
CA ILE A 23 27.54 7.88 -15.46
C ILE A 23 26.58 7.03 -14.62
N THR A 24 26.53 7.24 -13.31
CA THR A 24 25.60 6.52 -12.43
C THR A 24 24.14 6.82 -12.75
N VAL A 25 23.82 8.05 -13.13
CA VAL A 25 22.47 8.43 -13.60
C VAL A 25 22.14 7.71 -14.91
N LEU A 26 23.01 7.76 -15.89
CA LEU A 26 22.84 7.12 -17.20
C LEU A 26 22.65 5.60 -17.09
N THR A 27 23.39 4.96 -16.19
CA THR A 27 23.34 3.50 -15.98
C THR A 27 22.28 3.06 -14.96
N SER A 28 21.47 3.99 -14.44
CA SER A 28 20.50 3.69 -13.34
C SER A 28 19.29 2.88 -13.76
N GLY A 29 19.06 2.67 -15.06
CA GLY A 29 17.86 1.98 -15.60
C GLY A 29 16.55 2.72 -15.35
N LYS A 30 16.59 4.05 -15.24
CA LYS A 30 15.42 4.92 -15.09
C LYS A 30 14.80 5.26 -16.45
N LYS A 31 13.53 5.73 -16.43
CA LYS A 31 12.88 6.30 -17.64
C LYS A 31 13.72 7.48 -18.16
N ALA A 32 13.80 7.63 -19.48
CA ALA A 32 14.63 8.64 -20.14
C ALA A 32 14.40 10.07 -19.62
N GLY A 33 13.14 10.49 -19.45
CA GLY A 33 12.80 11.80 -18.89
C GLY A 33 13.37 12.02 -17.48
N SER A 34 13.34 11.02 -16.61
CA SER A 34 13.94 11.12 -15.27
C SER A 34 15.48 11.20 -15.32
N VAL A 35 16.12 10.50 -16.27
CA VAL A 35 17.58 10.57 -16.50
C VAL A 35 17.95 11.99 -16.91
N MET A 36 17.24 12.55 -17.90
CA MET A 36 17.46 13.93 -18.39
C MET A 36 17.28 14.95 -17.27
N ALA A 37 16.18 14.87 -16.52
CA ALA A 37 15.90 15.77 -15.39
C ALA A 37 17.03 15.77 -14.36
N TRP A 38 17.58 14.60 -14.00
CA TRP A 38 18.71 14.51 -13.08
C TRP A 38 20.02 15.06 -13.68
N ILE A 39 20.29 14.82 -14.97
CA ILE A 39 21.44 15.40 -15.66
C ILE A 39 21.38 16.92 -15.63
N PHE A 40 20.21 17.50 -15.98
CA PHE A 40 20.00 18.96 -15.90
C PHE A 40 20.16 19.49 -14.47
N ALA A 41 19.56 18.81 -13.47
CA ALA A 41 19.71 19.24 -12.07
C ALA A 41 21.18 19.25 -11.62
N ILE A 42 21.98 18.27 -12.03
CA ILE A 42 23.40 18.18 -11.70
C ILE A 42 24.21 19.20 -12.49
N MET A 43 23.84 19.48 -13.73
CA MET A 43 24.54 20.45 -14.60
C MET A 43 24.32 21.89 -14.13
N PHE A 44 23.09 22.28 -13.80
CA PHE A 44 22.75 23.67 -13.42
C PHE A 44 22.92 23.95 -11.93
N LEU A 45 22.78 22.94 -11.07
CA LEU A 45 22.94 23.04 -9.62
C LEU A 45 23.86 21.92 -9.11
N PRO A 46 25.15 21.96 -9.47
CA PRO A 46 26.00 20.79 -9.33
C PRO A 46 26.07 20.19 -7.92
N ILE A 47 26.31 21.01 -6.89
CA ILE A 47 26.40 20.54 -5.50
C ILE A 47 25.01 20.11 -4.99
N VAL A 48 24.00 20.96 -5.19
CA VAL A 48 22.63 20.70 -4.75
C VAL A 48 22.04 19.52 -5.54
N GLY A 49 22.25 19.47 -6.85
CA GLY A 49 21.79 18.38 -7.71
C GLY A 49 22.40 17.04 -7.34
N ILE A 50 23.69 17.00 -7.02
CA ILE A 50 24.34 15.77 -6.53
C ILE A 50 23.75 15.32 -5.18
N ILE A 51 23.59 16.25 -4.23
CA ILE A 51 22.99 15.95 -2.93
C ILE A 51 21.55 15.44 -3.10
N LEU A 52 20.74 16.13 -3.91
CA LEU A 52 19.38 15.72 -4.22
C LEU A 52 19.35 14.36 -4.93
N TYR A 53 20.24 14.13 -5.91
CA TYR A 53 20.32 12.84 -6.59
C TYR A 53 20.67 11.70 -5.63
N ILE A 54 21.65 11.91 -4.75
CA ILE A 54 22.00 10.92 -3.72
C ILE A 54 20.83 10.69 -2.76
N ALA A 55 20.11 11.76 -2.39
CA ALA A 55 18.99 11.68 -1.46
C ALA A 55 17.72 11.04 -2.05
N LEU A 56 17.37 11.43 -3.29
CA LEU A 56 16.08 11.11 -3.91
C LEU A 56 16.24 10.26 -5.18
N GLY A 57 17.36 10.40 -5.87
CA GLY A 57 17.62 9.81 -7.18
C GLY A 57 18.24 8.41 -7.14
N VAL A 58 19.08 8.09 -6.18
CA VAL A 58 19.80 6.83 -6.19
C VAL A 58 18.93 5.67 -5.71
N ASN A 59 18.75 4.68 -6.57
CA ASN A 59 18.11 3.41 -6.21
C ASN A 59 19.08 2.46 -5.44
N TRP A 60 19.83 2.98 -4.47
CA TRP A 60 20.76 2.22 -3.63
C TRP A 60 20.12 0.99 -2.99
N ARG A 61 18.81 0.90 -3.02
CA ARG A 61 17.97 0.03 -2.22
C ARG A 61 17.44 -1.16 -2.96
N LYS A 62 17.16 -1.03 -4.27
CA LYS A 62 16.66 -2.17 -5.03
C LYS A 62 17.57 -3.38 -4.84
N ARG A 63 18.89 -3.16 -4.69
CA ARG A 63 19.87 -4.23 -4.47
C ARG A 63 20.01 -4.70 -3.01
N ARG A 64 19.88 -3.81 -2.02
CA ARG A 64 20.15 -4.15 -0.61
C ARG A 64 18.88 -4.51 0.16
N LEU A 65 17.77 -3.85 -0.13
CA LEU A 65 16.45 -4.18 0.40
C LEU A 65 15.89 -5.46 -0.19
N LEU A 66 16.07 -5.68 -1.50
CA LEU A 66 15.69 -6.94 -2.13
C LEU A 66 16.36 -8.14 -1.45
N ARG A 67 17.63 -8.02 -1.05
CA ARG A 67 18.37 -9.14 -0.44
C ARG A 67 17.89 -9.47 0.98
N SER A 68 17.58 -8.46 1.81
CA SER A 68 17.12 -8.67 3.19
C SER A 68 15.62 -8.97 3.31
N LYS A 69 14.83 -8.55 2.33
CA LYS A 69 13.37 -8.68 2.34
C LYS A 69 12.85 -9.89 1.57
N PHE A 70 13.63 -10.48 0.66
CA PHE A 70 13.29 -11.79 0.11
C PHE A 70 13.15 -12.88 1.20
N GLU A 71 13.81 -12.68 2.35
CA GLU A 71 13.64 -13.56 3.51
C GLU A 71 12.32 -13.34 4.24
N ASN A 72 11.71 -12.16 4.14
CA ASN A 72 10.52 -11.74 4.86
C ASN A 72 9.34 -11.37 3.93
N SER A 73 9.36 -11.80 2.67
CA SER A 73 8.24 -11.52 1.75
C SER A 73 6.92 -12.10 2.29
N PRO A 74 5.75 -11.48 2.01
CA PRO A 74 4.45 -11.98 2.44
C PRO A 74 4.23 -13.46 2.14
N ASN A 75 4.69 -13.95 0.99
CA ASN A 75 4.62 -15.35 0.61
C ASN A 75 5.40 -16.28 1.53
N LYS A 76 6.63 -15.91 1.88
CA LYS A 76 7.43 -16.70 2.83
C LYS A 76 6.83 -16.64 4.22
N VAL A 77 6.25 -15.51 4.59
CA VAL A 77 5.51 -15.38 5.84
C VAL A 77 4.29 -16.26 5.81
N LEU A 78 3.48 -16.26 4.74
CA LEU A 78 2.34 -17.15 4.57
C LEU A 78 2.76 -18.61 4.62
N SER A 79 3.81 -19.00 3.90
CA SER A 79 4.36 -20.35 3.91
C SER A 79 4.82 -20.78 5.31
N LYS A 80 5.44 -19.88 6.05
CA LYS A 80 5.85 -20.12 7.43
C LYS A 80 4.65 -20.23 8.37
N MET A 81 3.69 -19.32 8.27
CA MET A 81 2.44 -19.37 9.06
C MET A 81 1.73 -20.70 8.87
N SER A 82 1.55 -21.11 7.64
CA SER A 82 0.94 -22.37 7.28
C SER A 82 1.73 -23.59 7.78
N SER A 83 3.06 -23.57 7.65
CA SER A 83 3.91 -24.61 8.24
C SER A 83 3.75 -24.67 9.75
N ASP A 84 3.61 -23.54 10.43
CA ASP A 84 3.41 -23.50 11.88
C ASP A 84 1.98 -23.89 12.30
N MET A 85 0.97 -23.54 11.48
CA MET A 85 -0.40 -24.00 11.63
C MET A 85 -0.50 -25.52 11.38
N SER A 86 0.11 -26.01 10.31
CA SER A 86 0.09 -27.43 9.95
C SER A 86 0.92 -28.30 10.88
N LYS A 87 2.02 -27.82 11.48
CA LYS A 87 2.71 -28.56 12.55
C LYS A 87 1.84 -28.79 13.79
N ARG A 88 0.80 -27.99 13.97
CA ARG A 88 -0.21 -28.17 15.02
C ARG A 88 -1.31 -29.18 14.63
N GLU A 89 -1.48 -29.46 13.34
CA GLU A 89 -2.53 -30.35 12.78
C GLU A 89 -2.01 -31.47 11.87
N ILE A 90 -0.69 -31.60 11.60
CA ILE A 90 -0.21 -32.49 10.52
C ILE A 90 -0.32 -33.96 10.85
N SER A 91 -1.27 -34.58 10.18
CA SER A 91 -1.07 -35.92 9.65
C SER A 91 -1.60 -36.12 8.20
N LYS A 92 -1.96 -35.08 7.45
CA LYS A 92 -2.72 -35.29 6.18
C LYS A 92 -2.20 -34.66 4.87
N TYR A 93 -1.09 -33.90 4.82
CA TYR A 93 -0.70 -33.26 3.55
C TYR A 93 0.75 -33.54 3.12
N ASP A 94 0.90 -34.20 1.96
CA ASP A 94 2.17 -34.59 1.34
C ASP A 94 2.78 -33.43 0.52
N THR A 95 4.10 -33.18 0.70
CA THR A 95 4.81 -31.95 0.25
C THR A 95 5.68 -32.17 -0.99
N LYS A 96 5.17 -32.74 -2.08
CA LYS A 96 6.03 -33.07 -3.23
C LYS A 96 5.97 -32.18 -4.47
N ASP A 97 5.09 -31.17 -4.55
CA ASP A 97 5.02 -30.30 -5.73
C ASP A 97 5.29 -28.82 -5.41
N THR A 98 6.49 -28.36 -5.75
CA THR A 98 6.99 -27.00 -5.47
C THR A 98 6.33 -25.89 -6.28
N PHE A 99 5.50 -26.19 -7.25
CA PHE A 99 4.67 -25.23 -8.00
C PHE A 99 3.19 -25.23 -7.58
N ASN A 100 2.75 -26.25 -6.83
CA ASN A 100 1.38 -26.43 -6.37
C ASN A 100 1.23 -26.36 -4.84
N THR A 101 2.27 -26.01 -4.12
CA THR A 101 2.19 -25.88 -2.67
C THR A 101 1.90 -24.44 -2.25
N SER A 102 0.69 -23.99 -2.52
CA SER A 102 0.02 -23.16 -1.53
C SER A 102 -0.19 -24.03 -0.30
N PRO A 103 0.30 -23.65 0.89
CA PRO A 103 0.02 -24.39 2.13
C PRO A 103 -1.46 -24.32 2.53
N LEU A 104 -2.21 -23.42 1.94
CA LEU A 104 -3.66 -23.42 1.84
C LEU A 104 -4.00 -24.19 0.55
N LYS A 105 -3.93 -25.51 0.55
CA LYS A 105 -4.60 -26.32 -0.48
C LYS A 105 -6.09 -26.04 -0.31
N LEU A 106 -6.59 -25.13 -1.13
CA LEU A 106 -7.96 -25.15 -1.53
C LEU A 106 -8.13 -26.47 -2.32
N ASP A 107 -8.89 -27.38 -1.81
CA ASP A 107 -9.18 -28.66 -2.48
C ASP A 107 -9.83 -28.47 -3.86
N ASN A 108 -10.08 -27.21 -4.28
CA ASN A 108 -10.81 -26.80 -5.47
C ASN A 108 -10.14 -25.65 -6.25
N VAL A 109 -8.79 -25.57 -6.34
CA VAL A 109 -8.13 -24.52 -7.16
C VAL A 109 -8.64 -24.55 -8.62
N ASP A 110 -8.91 -25.73 -9.16
CA ASP A 110 -9.45 -25.88 -10.52
C ASP A 110 -10.89 -25.33 -10.63
N ASP A 111 -11.71 -25.49 -9.61
CA ASP A 111 -13.08 -24.97 -9.62
C ASP A 111 -13.10 -23.44 -9.43
N LEU A 112 -12.28 -22.88 -8.53
CA LEU A 112 -12.11 -21.43 -8.39
C LEU A 112 -11.56 -20.80 -9.67
N THR A 113 -10.67 -21.51 -10.38
CA THR A 113 -10.13 -21.04 -11.65
C THR A 113 -11.20 -20.98 -12.72
N LYS A 114 -12.12 -21.95 -12.78
CA LYS A 114 -13.25 -21.93 -13.70
C LYS A 114 -14.24 -20.81 -13.37
N GLU A 115 -14.56 -20.65 -12.09
CA GLU A 115 -15.47 -19.60 -11.64
C GLU A 115 -14.93 -18.19 -11.97
N ILE A 116 -13.64 -17.93 -11.74
CA ILE A 116 -13.04 -16.63 -12.08
C ILE A 116 -12.92 -16.42 -13.60
N ASP A 117 -12.87 -17.49 -14.41
CA ASP A 117 -12.84 -17.40 -15.88
C ASP A 117 -14.14 -16.79 -16.42
N GLU A 118 -15.30 -17.02 -15.78
CA GLU A 118 -16.57 -16.41 -16.16
C GLU A 118 -16.55 -14.89 -16.04
N TYR A 119 -15.69 -14.35 -15.16
CA TYR A 119 -15.50 -12.91 -14.96
C TYR A 119 -14.27 -12.34 -15.69
N GLY A 120 -13.54 -13.14 -16.47
CA GLY A 120 -12.29 -12.70 -17.11
C GLY A 120 -11.13 -12.48 -16.14
N GLY A 121 -11.21 -13.00 -14.93
CA GLY A 121 -10.25 -12.70 -13.86
C GLY A 121 -9.04 -13.64 -13.76
N ARG A 122 -8.98 -14.71 -14.58
CA ARG A 122 -7.93 -15.74 -14.48
C ARG A 122 -6.52 -15.20 -14.66
N GLU A 123 -6.30 -14.42 -15.71
CA GLU A 123 -4.99 -13.84 -16.01
C GLU A 123 -4.60 -12.79 -14.96
N ILE A 124 -5.57 -12.06 -14.43
CA ILE A 124 -5.38 -11.12 -13.33
C ILE A 124 -4.95 -11.86 -12.07
N SER A 125 -5.64 -12.92 -11.70
CA SER A 125 -5.29 -13.74 -10.53
C SER A 125 -3.89 -14.36 -10.67
N LYS A 126 -3.55 -14.89 -11.84
CA LYS A 126 -2.23 -15.43 -12.16
C LYS A 126 -1.15 -14.36 -12.10
N LEU A 127 -1.44 -13.15 -12.59
CA LEU A 127 -0.53 -12.00 -12.50
C LEU A 127 -0.23 -11.64 -11.04
N LEU A 128 -1.25 -11.55 -10.20
CA LEU A 128 -1.10 -11.24 -8.78
C LEU A 128 -0.33 -12.32 -8.03
N TYR A 129 -0.59 -13.58 -8.35
CA TYR A 129 0.20 -14.69 -7.80
C TYR A 129 1.68 -14.58 -8.20
N THR A 130 1.96 -14.35 -9.47
CA THR A 130 3.33 -14.28 -9.99
C THR A 130 4.12 -13.08 -9.46
N THR A 131 3.46 -11.93 -9.29
CA THR A 131 4.12 -10.67 -8.91
C THR A 131 4.14 -10.41 -7.42
N GLY A 132 3.10 -10.83 -6.71
CA GLY A 132 2.89 -10.60 -5.28
C GLY A 132 2.83 -11.86 -4.43
N GLY A 133 2.61 -13.04 -5.07
CA GLY A 133 2.48 -14.36 -4.46
C GLY A 133 1.26 -14.54 -3.58
N THR A 134 0.27 -13.73 -3.81
CA THR A 134 -1.04 -13.89 -3.22
C THR A 134 -1.88 -14.79 -4.10
N TYR A 135 -2.76 -15.55 -3.55
CA TYR A 135 -3.70 -16.40 -4.31
C TYR A 135 -5.14 -15.98 -4.04
N LEU A 136 -6.00 -16.41 -4.95
CA LEU A 136 -7.42 -16.18 -4.87
C LEU A 136 -7.99 -16.91 -3.65
N THR A 137 -8.86 -16.23 -2.92
CA THR A 137 -9.62 -16.78 -1.80
C THR A 137 -11.10 -16.68 -2.09
N LYS A 138 -11.93 -17.57 -1.52
CA LYS A 138 -13.37 -17.55 -1.69
C LYS A 138 -14.09 -17.28 -0.37
N ASN A 139 -13.90 -18.06 0.64
CA ASN A 139 -14.66 -18.08 1.89
C ASN A 139 -14.44 -16.82 2.73
N SER A 140 -14.76 -15.65 2.15
CA SER A 140 -14.67 -14.36 2.80
C SER A 140 -15.95 -13.55 2.58
N SER A 141 -16.36 -12.80 3.59
CA SER A 141 -17.45 -11.82 3.53
C SER A 141 -16.90 -10.42 3.73
N TYR A 142 -17.63 -9.41 3.28
CA TYR A 142 -17.27 -8.02 3.49
C TYR A 142 -18.48 -7.12 3.71
N ASP A 143 -18.24 -6.05 4.48
CA ASP A 143 -19.11 -4.87 4.59
C ASP A 143 -18.34 -3.66 4.09
N PHE A 144 -18.96 -2.80 3.29
CA PHE A 144 -18.37 -1.53 2.85
C PHE A 144 -18.88 -0.36 3.66
N TYR A 145 -17.98 0.54 4.01
CA TYR A 145 -18.26 1.81 4.65
C TYR A 145 -17.74 2.94 3.76
N PHE A 146 -18.61 3.90 3.52
CA PHE A 146 -18.31 5.06 2.69
C PHE A 146 -18.20 6.35 3.49
N ASP A 147 -18.51 6.27 4.77
CA ASP A 147 -18.45 7.33 5.77
C ASP A 147 -17.48 6.95 6.88
N GLY A 148 -16.69 7.92 7.32
CA GLY A 148 -15.68 7.67 8.34
C GLY A 148 -16.28 7.39 9.72
N GLY A 149 -17.43 7.95 10.04
CA GLY A 149 -18.15 7.67 11.30
C GLY A 149 -18.53 6.21 11.40
N GLU A 150 -19.23 5.68 10.38
CA GLU A 150 -19.64 4.27 10.32
C GLU A 150 -18.44 3.33 10.33
N ALA A 151 -17.39 3.65 9.53
CA ALA A 151 -16.18 2.85 9.46
C ALA A 151 -15.46 2.75 10.81
N PHE A 152 -15.27 3.88 11.50
CA PHE A 152 -14.60 3.87 12.79
C PHE A 152 -15.46 3.34 13.93
N ASP A 153 -16.77 3.47 13.88
CA ASP A 153 -17.67 2.80 14.84
C ASP A 153 -17.57 1.28 14.71
N SER A 154 -17.50 0.75 13.49
CA SER A 154 -17.26 -0.67 13.25
C SER A 154 -15.88 -1.11 13.76
N ILE A 155 -14.80 -0.37 13.44
CA ILE A 155 -13.44 -0.65 13.95
C ILE A 155 -13.44 -0.65 15.48
N ILE A 156 -14.04 0.35 16.12
CA ILE A 156 -14.12 0.46 17.59
C ILE A 156 -14.87 -0.72 18.18
N SER A 157 -16.00 -1.12 17.58
CA SER A 157 -16.76 -2.28 18.01
C SER A 157 -15.91 -3.56 17.99
N ASP A 158 -15.17 -3.82 16.92
CA ASP A 158 -14.35 -5.01 16.82
C ASP A 158 -13.13 -4.96 17.77
N LEU A 159 -12.53 -3.78 17.97
CA LEU A 159 -11.45 -3.59 18.96
C LEU A 159 -11.95 -3.86 20.39
N GLU A 160 -13.15 -3.41 20.76
CA GLU A 160 -13.76 -3.67 22.07
C GLU A 160 -14.06 -5.16 22.28
N ASN A 161 -14.41 -5.88 21.23
CA ASN A 161 -14.73 -7.29 21.26
C ASN A 161 -13.52 -8.23 21.12
N ALA A 162 -12.33 -7.69 20.83
CA ALA A 162 -11.09 -8.45 20.67
C ALA A 162 -10.78 -9.33 21.89
N LYS A 163 -10.31 -10.57 21.65
CA LYS A 163 -10.04 -11.58 22.69
C LYS A 163 -8.58 -12.05 22.75
N GLU A 164 -7.86 -12.02 21.63
CA GLU A 164 -6.52 -12.61 21.53
C GLU A 164 -5.48 -11.61 21.06
N SER A 165 -5.77 -10.85 19.98
CA SER A 165 -4.77 -9.99 19.35
C SER A 165 -5.37 -8.80 18.60
N ILE A 166 -4.61 -7.70 18.56
CA ILE A 166 -4.91 -6.51 17.76
C ILE A 166 -3.63 -6.08 17.04
N TYR A 167 -3.66 -6.10 15.70
CA TYR A 167 -2.56 -5.63 14.87
C TYR A 167 -3.03 -4.48 14.00
N MET A 168 -2.38 -3.31 14.12
CA MET A 168 -2.81 -2.12 13.39
C MET A 168 -1.64 -1.47 12.68
N GLU A 169 -1.88 -1.06 11.44
CA GLU A 169 -0.90 -0.37 10.61
C GLU A 169 -1.56 0.82 9.90
N TYR A 170 -0.96 2.01 10.06
CA TYR A 170 -1.46 3.22 9.42
C TYR A 170 -0.32 4.11 8.91
N PHE A 171 -0.54 4.72 7.73
CA PHE A 171 0.35 5.76 7.21
C PHE A 171 0.29 7.01 8.08
N ILE A 172 -0.92 7.54 8.32
CA ILE A 172 -1.14 8.63 9.26
C ILE A 172 -1.85 8.08 10.51
N TRP A 173 -1.23 8.34 11.66
CA TRP A 173 -1.80 8.12 12.98
C TRP A 173 -1.72 9.41 13.76
N LYS A 174 -2.84 9.91 14.30
CA LYS A 174 -2.90 11.13 15.09
C LYS A 174 -3.29 10.84 16.54
N SER A 175 -2.73 11.62 17.47
CA SER A 175 -3.20 11.66 18.85
C SER A 175 -4.24 12.79 19.03
N ASP A 176 -5.29 12.77 18.20
CA ASP A 176 -6.48 13.60 18.28
C ASP A 176 -7.62 12.86 19.02
N VAL A 177 -8.85 13.36 18.92
CA VAL A 177 -10.01 12.79 19.63
C VAL A 177 -10.20 11.32 19.29
N LEU A 178 -10.18 10.95 18.01
CA LEU A 178 -10.31 9.57 17.58
C LEU A 178 -9.11 8.72 18.04
N GLY A 179 -7.90 9.24 17.86
CA GLY A 179 -6.68 8.53 18.27
C GLY A 179 -6.60 8.29 19.76
N GLU A 180 -7.03 9.24 20.60
CA GLU A 180 -7.12 9.06 22.05
C GLU A 180 -8.16 8.00 22.41
N LYS A 181 -9.37 8.02 21.79
CA LYS A 181 -10.40 7.00 22.00
C LYS A 181 -9.88 5.58 21.69
N ILE A 182 -9.20 5.41 20.53
CA ILE A 182 -8.61 4.11 20.17
C ILE A 182 -7.49 3.72 21.13
N LYS A 183 -6.61 4.64 21.52
CA LYS A 183 -5.56 4.38 22.51
C LYS A 183 -6.15 3.85 23.82
N ASP A 184 -7.22 4.46 24.33
CA ASP A 184 -7.82 4.04 25.59
C ASP A 184 -8.38 2.61 25.52
N ILE A 185 -8.91 2.20 24.35
CA ILE A 185 -9.31 0.82 24.10
C ILE A 185 -8.08 -0.10 24.13
N LEU A 186 -7.03 0.25 23.37
CA LEU A 186 -5.80 -0.55 23.31
C LEU A 186 -5.16 -0.71 24.70
N LEU A 187 -5.15 0.33 25.54
CA LEU A 187 -4.63 0.25 26.90
C LEU A 187 -5.45 -0.71 27.79
N ARG A 188 -6.77 -0.74 27.61
CA ARG A 188 -7.63 -1.71 28.34
C ARG A 188 -7.36 -3.13 27.85
N LYS A 189 -7.32 -3.33 26.53
CA LYS A 189 -7.05 -4.65 25.93
C LYS A 189 -5.66 -5.18 26.25
N ALA A 190 -4.67 -4.31 26.36
CA ALA A 190 -3.33 -4.71 26.84
C ALA A 190 -3.36 -5.20 28.31
N LYS A 191 -4.15 -4.56 29.19
CA LYS A 191 -4.36 -5.02 30.57
C LYS A 191 -5.11 -6.36 30.64
N GLU A 192 -5.96 -6.66 29.66
CA GLU A 192 -6.62 -7.95 29.50
C GLU A 192 -5.67 -9.04 29.01
N GLY A 193 -4.43 -8.68 28.61
CA GLY A 193 -3.37 -9.60 28.18
C GLY A 193 -3.34 -9.87 26.66
N LEU A 194 -4.03 -9.08 25.85
CA LEU A 194 -4.01 -9.25 24.39
C LEU A 194 -2.64 -8.92 23.81
N ASP A 195 -2.26 -9.63 22.73
CA ASP A 195 -1.07 -9.32 21.92
C ASP A 195 -1.37 -8.12 20.99
N ILE A 196 -0.77 -6.97 21.30
CA ILE A 196 -1.03 -5.73 20.54
C ILE A 196 0.25 -5.24 19.87
N LYS A 197 0.20 -5.11 18.55
CA LYS A 197 1.32 -4.60 17.73
C LYS A 197 0.86 -3.50 16.80
N LEU A 198 1.59 -2.38 16.79
CA LEU A 198 1.25 -1.19 16.02
C LEU A 198 2.40 -0.80 15.08
N ILE A 199 2.09 -0.49 13.82
CA ILE A 199 3.04 0.06 12.85
C ILE A 199 2.59 1.47 12.45
N PHE A 200 3.48 2.43 12.63
CA PHE A 200 3.30 3.81 12.18
C PHE A 200 4.27 4.12 11.04
N ASP A 201 3.81 4.76 9.96
CA ASP A 201 4.79 5.29 8.99
C ASP A 201 5.59 6.44 9.62
N GLY A 202 6.90 6.40 9.47
CA GLY A 202 7.80 7.37 10.12
C GLY A 202 7.64 8.80 9.60
N LEU A 203 7.13 9.02 8.37
CA LEU A 203 6.87 10.35 7.80
C LEU A 203 5.40 10.76 7.97
N GLY A 204 4.48 9.86 7.59
CA GLY A 204 3.05 10.14 7.66
C GLY A 204 2.56 10.45 9.08
N SER A 205 3.15 9.79 10.08
CA SER A 205 2.82 10.00 11.50
C SER A 205 3.80 10.92 12.24
N PHE A 206 4.80 11.49 11.54
CA PHE A 206 5.80 12.36 12.16
C PHE A 206 5.18 13.61 12.77
N GLY A 207 5.50 13.87 14.06
CA GLY A 207 4.97 15.00 14.80
C GLY A 207 3.46 14.94 15.12
N ARG A 208 2.75 13.90 14.67
CA ARG A 208 1.30 13.75 14.87
C ARG A 208 0.95 12.88 16.08
N ILE A 209 1.89 12.05 16.54
CA ILE A 209 1.76 11.22 17.74
C ILE A 209 2.54 11.89 18.86
N SER A 210 1.86 12.34 19.90
CA SER A 210 2.48 13.02 21.04
C SER A 210 3.40 12.09 21.84
N LEU A 211 4.41 12.69 22.52
CA LEU A 211 5.29 11.91 23.39
C LEU A 211 4.51 11.23 24.53
N LYS A 212 3.50 11.91 25.07
CA LYS A 212 2.62 11.37 26.13
C LYS A 212 1.89 10.13 25.63
N TYR A 213 1.33 10.18 24.42
CA TYR A 213 0.65 9.07 23.78
C TYR A 213 1.58 7.83 23.67
N ARG A 214 2.79 8.02 23.12
CA ARG A 214 3.77 6.94 22.98
C ARG A 214 4.17 6.31 24.31
N LYS A 215 4.46 7.15 25.31
CA LYS A 215 4.81 6.68 26.67
C LYS A 215 3.69 5.88 27.31
N SER A 216 2.41 6.20 27.04
CA SER A 216 1.30 5.42 27.58
C SER A 216 1.20 4.04 26.92
N LEU A 217 1.47 3.92 25.61
CA LEU A 217 1.55 2.62 24.94
C LEU A 217 2.69 1.76 25.50
N GLU A 218 3.89 2.34 25.64
CA GLU A 218 5.07 1.67 26.21
C GLU A 218 4.82 1.18 27.64
N ALA A 219 4.22 2.02 28.47
CA ALA A 219 3.92 1.69 29.86
C ALA A 219 2.89 0.56 29.98
N ALA A 220 2.02 0.38 28.99
CA ALA A 220 1.06 -0.72 28.93
C ALA A 220 1.63 -1.99 28.29
N GLY A 221 2.90 -2.00 27.86
CA GLY A 221 3.53 -3.14 27.22
C GLY A 221 3.12 -3.33 25.75
N ILE A 222 2.46 -2.35 25.14
CA ILE A 222 2.07 -2.40 23.73
C ILE A 222 3.31 -2.21 22.86
N GLU A 223 3.56 -3.18 21.97
CA GLU A 223 4.68 -3.09 21.03
C GLU A 223 4.32 -2.20 19.85
N PHE A 224 5.18 -1.23 19.52
CA PHE A 224 5.01 -0.46 18.28
C PHE A 224 6.34 -0.26 17.54
N ARG A 225 6.24 -0.03 16.23
CA ARG A 225 7.37 0.20 15.34
C ARG A 225 7.08 1.36 14.40
N TYR A 226 8.15 2.06 14.01
CA TYR A 226 8.09 3.03 12.91
C TYR A 226 8.61 2.39 11.63
N PHE A 227 7.75 2.33 10.62
CA PHE A 227 8.19 1.95 9.29
C PHE A 227 9.07 3.07 8.72
N LEU A 228 10.37 2.78 8.55
CA LEU A 228 11.37 3.74 8.07
C LEU A 228 11.39 5.07 8.85
N ASP A 229 11.74 5.03 10.14
CA ASP A 229 11.85 6.20 11.01
C ASP A 229 12.71 7.30 10.36
N VAL A 230 12.13 8.51 10.25
CA VAL A 230 12.74 9.68 9.61
C VAL A 230 13.95 10.20 10.37
N LYS A 231 13.98 10.08 11.71
CA LYS A 231 15.07 10.57 12.56
C LYS A 231 16.44 10.06 12.15
N TYR A 232 16.51 8.89 11.53
CA TYR A 232 17.78 8.25 11.20
C TYR A 232 18.01 8.09 9.70
N LYS A 233 17.08 8.53 8.83
CA LYS A 233 17.11 8.14 7.41
C LYS A 233 16.48 9.16 6.47
N LEU A 234 16.93 10.43 6.52
CA LEU A 234 16.55 11.50 5.58
C LEU A 234 16.64 11.07 4.09
N LEU A 235 17.58 10.17 3.78
CA LEU A 235 17.75 9.59 2.43
C LEU A 235 16.63 8.60 2.02
N LYS A 236 15.56 8.47 2.83
CA LYS A 236 14.51 7.45 2.65
C LYS A 236 13.11 8.04 2.49
N LEU A 237 13.00 9.29 2.09
CA LEU A 237 11.73 10.00 1.98
C LEU A 237 10.77 9.38 0.94
N ASN A 238 11.29 8.82 -0.15
CA ASN A 238 10.49 8.24 -1.24
C ASN A 238 9.91 6.84 -0.95
N TYR A 239 10.28 6.21 0.17
CA TYR A 239 9.86 4.85 0.48
C TYR A 239 8.98 4.88 1.72
N ARG A 240 7.66 4.98 1.50
CA ARG A 240 6.67 5.07 2.56
C ARG A 240 5.74 3.87 2.55
N ASN A 241 5.23 3.54 3.70
CA ASN A 241 4.19 2.55 3.83
C ASN A 241 2.82 3.26 3.84
N HIS A 242 2.09 3.14 2.76
CA HIS A 242 0.79 3.78 2.62
C HIS A 242 -0.39 2.86 2.96
N ARG A 243 -0.12 1.70 3.58
CA ARG A 243 -1.14 0.74 3.98
C ARG A 243 -1.92 1.23 5.19
N LYS A 244 -3.17 0.78 5.29
CA LYS A 244 -4.05 1.02 6.41
C LYS A 244 -4.78 -0.28 6.67
N MET A 245 -4.58 -0.85 7.85
CA MET A 245 -5.23 -2.09 8.24
C MET A 245 -5.37 -2.22 9.76
N VAL A 246 -6.45 -2.84 10.17
CA VAL A 246 -6.70 -3.31 11.54
C VAL A 246 -7.04 -4.77 11.45
N ILE A 247 -6.30 -5.63 12.13
CA ILE A 247 -6.54 -7.07 12.17
C ILE A 247 -6.85 -7.44 13.62
N VAL A 248 -8.03 -8.00 13.84
CA VAL A 248 -8.50 -8.41 15.17
C VAL A 248 -8.61 -9.94 15.21
N ASP A 249 -7.95 -10.54 16.20
CA ASP A 249 -7.96 -11.97 16.50
C ASP A 249 -7.59 -12.87 15.31
N SER A 250 -6.87 -12.29 14.31
CA SER A 250 -6.54 -12.93 13.03
C SER A 250 -7.77 -13.45 12.26
N LYS A 251 -8.95 -12.88 12.50
CA LYS A 251 -10.26 -13.29 11.93
C LYS A 251 -10.97 -12.14 11.23
N ILE A 252 -10.79 -10.93 11.71
CA ILE A 252 -11.44 -9.72 11.21
C ILE A 252 -10.39 -8.77 10.70
N LEU A 253 -10.62 -8.19 9.53
CA LEU A 253 -9.78 -7.18 8.91
C LEU A 253 -10.60 -5.93 8.62
N HIS A 254 -10.09 -4.76 8.98
CA HIS A 254 -10.53 -3.50 8.40
C HIS A 254 -9.40 -2.95 7.52
N THR A 255 -9.76 -2.56 6.28
CA THR A 255 -8.81 -1.96 5.35
C THR A 255 -9.52 -1.01 4.39
N GLY A 256 -8.77 -0.07 3.79
CA GLY A 256 -9.32 0.90 2.85
C GLY A 256 -8.45 2.15 2.72
N GLY A 257 -9.04 3.25 2.28
CA GLY A 257 -8.34 4.51 2.04
C GLY A 257 -8.12 5.36 3.29
N MET A 258 -8.93 5.17 4.35
CA MET A 258 -8.96 6.03 5.54
C MET A 258 -7.72 5.85 6.41
N ASN A 259 -7.09 6.96 6.81
CA ASN A 259 -6.10 6.95 7.88
C ASN A 259 -6.75 7.16 9.25
N LEU A 260 -5.98 7.09 10.32
CA LEU A 260 -6.46 7.27 11.69
C LEU A 260 -6.33 8.73 12.13
N GLY A 261 -7.44 9.44 12.10
CA GLY A 261 -7.55 10.84 12.47
C GLY A 261 -8.99 11.34 12.40
N GLN A 262 -9.32 12.31 13.24
CA GLN A 262 -10.67 12.85 13.39
C GLN A 262 -11.24 13.43 12.08
N GLU A 263 -10.36 13.98 11.23
CA GLU A 263 -10.77 14.55 9.93
C GLU A 263 -11.38 13.53 8.97
N TYR A 264 -11.11 12.25 9.12
CA TYR A 264 -11.73 11.19 8.29
C TYR A 264 -13.21 10.96 8.67
N ILE A 265 -13.63 11.45 9.85
CA ILE A 265 -15.02 11.39 10.32
C ILE A 265 -15.78 12.66 9.96
N ASP A 266 -15.20 13.84 10.23
CA ASP A 266 -15.89 15.13 10.19
C ASP A 266 -15.40 16.10 9.10
N GLY A 267 -14.46 15.67 8.21
CA GLY A 267 -13.88 16.53 7.19
C GLY A 267 -12.80 17.49 7.74
N GLY A 268 -12.62 17.56 9.05
CA GLY A 268 -11.68 18.44 9.72
C GLY A 268 -11.98 19.93 9.52
N LYS A 269 -10.94 20.76 9.46
CA LYS A 269 -11.10 22.22 9.30
C LYS A 269 -11.27 22.68 7.84
N ALA A 270 -11.00 21.79 6.89
CA ALA A 270 -10.86 22.18 5.48
C ALA A 270 -12.06 21.75 4.62
N PHE A 271 -12.78 20.74 5.02
CA PHE A 271 -13.85 20.12 4.23
C PHE A 271 -15.11 19.87 5.08
N ASP A 272 -16.26 19.93 4.43
CA ASP A 272 -17.56 19.67 5.10
C ASP A 272 -17.76 18.18 5.40
N SER A 273 -17.10 17.30 4.63
CA SER A 273 -17.14 15.85 4.79
C SER A 273 -15.92 15.20 4.14
N TRP A 274 -15.66 13.94 4.51
CA TRP A 274 -14.59 13.11 3.93
C TRP A 274 -15.19 11.84 3.36
N ARG A 275 -15.15 11.70 2.02
CA ARG A 275 -15.64 10.53 1.32
C ARG A 275 -14.46 9.59 1.03
N ASP A 276 -14.49 8.41 1.60
CA ASP A 276 -13.49 7.37 1.34
C ASP A 276 -14.15 5.99 1.38
N THR A 277 -13.47 4.95 0.94
CA THR A 277 -13.95 3.58 1.02
C THR A 277 -13.13 2.81 2.04
N ASN A 278 -13.80 2.17 2.96
CA ASN A 278 -13.24 1.23 3.92
C ASN A 278 -14.07 -0.05 3.92
N SER A 279 -13.47 -1.17 4.25
CA SER A 279 -14.19 -2.43 4.38
C SER A 279 -13.85 -3.15 5.66
N ARG A 280 -14.82 -3.88 6.17
CA ARG A 280 -14.67 -4.92 7.19
C ARG A 280 -14.77 -6.28 6.49
N ILE A 281 -13.79 -7.13 6.69
CA ILE A 281 -13.69 -8.42 6.01
C ILE A 281 -13.49 -9.52 7.05
N GLU A 282 -14.21 -10.62 6.90
CA GLU A 282 -14.00 -11.86 7.64
C GLU A 282 -13.67 -12.99 6.67
N GLY A 283 -12.88 -13.97 7.10
CA GLY A 283 -12.57 -15.16 6.32
C GLY A 283 -11.12 -15.26 5.85
N GLU A 284 -10.90 -16.03 4.81
CA GLU A 284 -9.56 -16.44 4.33
C GLU A 284 -8.65 -15.27 3.97
N LEU A 285 -9.21 -14.19 3.40
CA LEU A 285 -8.44 -13.02 2.97
C LEU A 285 -7.66 -12.38 4.13
N VAL A 286 -8.16 -12.49 5.35
CA VAL A 286 -7.50 -11.94 6.56
C VAL A 286 -6.09 -12.49 6.72
N LEU A 287 -5.84 -13.75 6.36
CA LEU A 287 -4.51 -14.36 6.45
C LEU A 287 -3.49 -13.70 5.52
N HIS A 288 -3.91 -13.28 4.33
CA HIS A 288 -3.04 -12.56 3.41
C HIS A 288 -2.62 -11.20 3.96
N TYR A 289 -3.56 -10.47 4.56
CA TYR A 289 -3.26 -9.20 5.21
C TYR A 289 -2.41 -9.37 6.46
N LEU A 290 -2.65 -10.43 7.23
CA LEU A 290 -1.80 -10.78 8.38
C LEU A 290 -0.36 -11.06 7.93
N ALA A 291 -0.17 -11.76 6.82
CA ALA A 291 1.17 -12.01 6.27
C ALA A 291 1.85 -10.71 5.80
N VAL A 292 1.09 -9.78 5.20
CA VAL A 292 1.60 -8.45 4.84
C VAL A 292 2.01 -7.67 6.09
N PHE A 293 1.16 -7.63 7.12
CA PHE A 293 1.48 -6.97 8.40
C PHE A 293 2.74 -7.54 9.04
N ILE A 294 2.85 -8.87 9.14
CA ILE A 294 4.02 -9.55 9.69
C ILE A 294 5.28 -9.21 8.88
N SER A 295 5.18 -9.18 7.54
CA SER A 295 6.30 -8.79 6.66
C SER A 295 6.78 -7.36 6.97
N ASP A 296 5.85 -6.41 7.13
CA ASP A 296 6.17 -5.02 7.46
C ASP A 296 6.70 -4.86 8.88
N TRP A 297 6.15 -5.61 9.84
CA TRP A 297 6.64 -5.68 11.20
C TRP A 297 8.10 -6.16 11.26
N MET A 298 8.42 -7.29 10.63
CA MET A 298 9.78 -7.82 10.55
C MET A 298 10.73 -6.87 9.81
N SER A 299 10.23 -6.22 8.75
CA SER A 299 10.98 -5.19 8.01
C SER A 299 11.26 -3.92 8.83
N SER A 300 10.50 -3.72 9.88
CA SER A 300 10.66 -2.64 10.87
C SER A 300 11.46 -3.09 12.11
N ASN A 301 12.25 -4.17 11.99
CA ASN A 301 13.04 -4.80 13.05
C ASN A 301 12.19 -5.42 14.19
N GLY A 302 10.97 -5.81 13.90
CA GLY A 302 10.16 -6.62 14.80
C GLY A 302 10.58 -8.08 14.78
N LYS A 303 10.23 -8.81 15.83
CA LYS A 303 10.44 -10.26 15.92
C LYS A 303 9.19 -10.99 15.43
N PHE A 304 9.36 -12.20 14.92
CA PHE A 304 8.24 -13.08 14.59
C PHE A 304 7.69 -13.73 15.86
N ASN A 305 6.80 -13.04 16.54
CA ASN A 305 6.11 -13.49 17.77
C ASN A 305 4.64 -13.08 17.68
N PHE A 306 3.86 -13.81 16.88
CA PHE A 306 2.45 -13.53 16.60
C PHE A 306 1.56 -14.64 17.11
N ILE A 307 0.36 -14.28 17.56
CA ILE A 307 -0.72 -15.24 17.76
C ILE A 307 -1.31 -15.53 16.39
N LEU A 308 -1.04 -16.74 15.88
CA LEU A 308 -1.59 -17.20 14.62
C LEU A 308 -2.90 -17.94 14.87
N PRO A 309 -3.88 -17.86 13.96
CA PRO A 309 -5.13 -18.60 14.09
C PRO A 309 -4.85 -20.11 14.11
N LYS A 310 -5.67 -20.85 14.82
CA LYS A 310 -5.57 -22.32 14.90
C LYS A 310 -6.05 -22.99 13.63
N GLU A 311 -7.07 -22.41 13.02
CA GLU A 311 -7.69 -22.85 11.78
C GLU A 311 -7.75 -21.69 10.77
N ILE A 312 -7.93 -22.00 9.49
CA ILE A 312 -8.14 -21.00 8.46
C ILE A 312 -9.46 -20.30 8.77
N PRO A 313 -9.48 -18.95 8.91
CA PRO A 313 -10.74 -18.24 9.08
C PRO A 313 -11.61 -18.44 7.86
N VAL A 314 -12.87 -18.80 8.05
CA VAL A 314 -13.89 -18.90 7.00
C VAL A 314 -15.09 -18.07 7.42
N SER A 315 -15.83 -17.57 6.44
CA SER A 315 -17.11 -16.91 6.65
C SER A 315 -18.13 -17.43 5.65
N ASP A 316 -19.39 -17.11 5.85
CA ASP A 316 -20.49 -17.53 4.96
C ASP A 316 -20.49 -16.77 3.62
N GLY A 317 -19.57 -15.85 3.41
CA GLY A 317 -19.41 -15.11 2.16
C GLY A 317 -18.85 -15.99 1.04
N ASP A 318 -19.28 -15.73 -0.19
CA ASP A 318 -18.90 -16.44 -1.40
C ASP A 318 -18.21 -15.53 -2.40
N TYR A 319 -17.42 -14.57 -1.92
CA TYR A 319 -16.76 -13.60 -2.76
C TYR A 319 -15.34 -14.03 -3.10
N LEU A 320 -15.01 -13.98 -4.39
CA LEU A 320 -13.65 -14.19 -4.88
C LEU A 320 -12.81 -12.95 -4.62
N MET A 321 -11.78 -13.07 -3.78
CA MET A 321 -10.93 -11.96 -3.37
C MET A 321 -9.46 -12.32 -3.46
N GLN A 322 -8.64 -11.33 -3.84
CA GLN A 322 -7.18 -11.48 -3.87
C GLN A 322 -6.49 -10.19 -3.47
N VAL A 323 -5.43 -10.29 -2.70
CA VAL A 323 -4.64 -9.13 -2.25
C VAL A 323 -3.58 -8.78 -3.28
N SER A 324 -3.46 -7.51 -3.63
CA SER A 324 -2.30 -6.97 -4.34
C SER A 324 -1.52 -6.05 -3.40
N ALA A 325 -0.31 -6.45 -3.03
CA ALA A 325 0.59 -5.64 -2.22
C ALA A 325 1.82 -5.25 -3.04
N SER A 326 2.07 -3.95 -3.14
CA SER A 326 3.25 -3.40 -3.81
C SER A 326 4.04 -2.53 -2.85
N GLY A 327 5.34 -2.48 -3.06
CA GLY A 327 6.23 -1.68 -2.22
C GLY A 327 7.64 -1.59 -2.80
N PRO A 328 8.52 -0.80 -2.18
CA PRO A 328 9.91 -0.64 -2.65
C PRO A 328 10.73 -1.93 -2.53
N ASP A 329 10.17 -2.95 -1.91
CA ASP A 329 10.73 -4.27 -1.64
C ASP A 329 10.27 -5.34 -2.62
N THR A 330 9.32 -5.04 -3.48
CA THR A 330 8.89 -5.94 -4.55
C THR A 330 9.74 -5.72 -5.82
N ILE A 331 9.98 -6.80 -6.57
CA ILE A 331 10.67 -6.72 -7.88
C ILE A 331 9.76 -6.06 -8.90
N TRP A 332 8.48 -6.39 -8.84
CA TRP A 332 7.45 -5.96 -9.76
C TRP A 332 6.61 -4.83 -9.16
N SER A 333 6.20 -3.89 -9.99
CA SER A 333 5.18 -2.90 -9.65
C SER A 333 3.79 -3.54 -9.76
N SER A 334 3.48 -4.45 -8.82
CA SER A 334 2.27 -5.32 -8.92
C SER A 334 0.98 -4.52 -9.08
N LEU A 335 0.82 -3.40 -8.38
CA LEU A 335 -0.38 -2.55 -8.49
C LEU A 335 -0.47 -1.86 -9.85
N GLN A 336 0.63 -1.33 -10.37
CA GLN A 336 0.66 -0.74 -11.71
C GLN A 336 0.32 -1.78 -12.77
N MET A 337 0.89 -3.00 -12.67
CA MET A 337 0.59 -4.09 -13.58
C MET A 337 -0.86 -4.55 -13.47
N LEU A 338 -1.43 -4.59 -12.25
CA LEU A 338 -2.84 -4.88 -12.03
C LEU A 338 -3.73 -3.84 -12.72
N TYR A 339 -3.48 -2.54 -12.51
CA TYR A 339 -4.27 -1.48 -13.12
C TYR A 339 -4.18 -1.51 -14.65
N THR A 340 -2.97 -1.69 -15.21
CA THR A 340 -2.80 -1.86 -16.65
C THR A 340 -3.59 -3.05 -17.18
N LYS A 341 -3.52 -4.20 -16.49
CA LYS A 341 -4.24 -5.42 -16.90
C LYS A 341 -5.76 -5.22 -16.83
N LEU A 342 -6.29 -4.61 -15.77
CA LEU A 342 -7.71 -4.29 -15.64
C LEU A 342 -8.21 -3.40 -16.78
N ILE A 343 -7.45 -2.35 -17.11
CA ILE A 343 -7.80 -1.42 -18.19
C ILE A 343 -7.78 -2.14 -19.54
N THR A 344 -6.79 -3.00 -19.79
CA THR A 344 -6.66 -3.72 -21.07
C THR A 344 -7.65 -4.86 -21.25
N GLU A 345 -8.22 -5.38 -20.18
CA GLU A 345 -9.25 -6.43 -20.22
C GLU A 345 -10.69 -5.88 -20.25
N ALA A 346 -10.85 -4.58 -20.03
CA ALA A 346 -12.17 -3.95 -20.07
C ALA A 346 -12.82 -4.11 -21.45
N THR A 347 -14.11 -4.39 -21.47
CA THR A 347 -14.92 -4.60 -22.66
C THR A 347 -16.07 -3.60 -22.81
N GLU A 348 -16.55 -3.04 -21.69
CA GLU A 348 -17.73 -2.17 -21.66
C GLU A 348 -17.46 -0.85 -20.93
N GLU A 349 -17.03 -0.90 -19.67
CA GLU A 349 -16.89 0.29 -18.82
C GLU A 349 -15.71 0.20 -17.86
N ILE A 350 -15.08 1.38 -17.63
CA ILE A 350 -14.05 1.58 -16.60
C ILE A 350 -14.47 2.77 -15.73
N LEU A 351 -14.68 2.54 -14.45
CA LEU A 351 -14.95 3.57 -13.45
C LEU A 351 -13.76 3.71 -12.50
N ILE A 352 -13.24 4.94 -12.34
CA ILE A 352 -12.09 5.22 -11.48
C ILE A 352 -12.47 6.30 -10.47
N GLU A 353 -12.20 6.05 -9.20
CA GLU A 353 -12.23 7.05 -8.13
C GLU A 353 -10.84 7.22 -7.55
N SER A 354 -10.30 8.43 -7.58
CA SER A 354 -9.01 8.74 -6.95
C SER A 354 -8.94 10.21 -6.52
N PRO A 355 -8.35 10.51 -5.33
CA PRO A 355 -8.18 11.91 -4.90
C PRO A 355 -7.23 12.67 -5.80
N TYR A 356 -6.22 11.98 -6.33
CA TYR A 356 -5.22 12.50 -7.25
C TYR A 356 -5.18 11.62 -8.48
N PHE A 357 -5.06 12.23 -9.64
CA PHE A 357 -4.96 11.53 -10.91
C PHE A 357 -3.73 12.04 -11.68
N VAL A 358 -2.61 11.40 -11.43
CA VAL A 358 -1.31 11.67 -12.06
C VAL A 358 -0.76 10.34 -12.57
N PRO A 359 -1.42 9.74 -13.58
CA PRO A 359 -1.06 8.44 -14.10
C PRO A 359 0.33 8.46 -14.73
N ASP A 360 1.01 7.31 -14.75
CA ASP A 360 2.17 7.19 -15.62
C ASP A 360 1.74 7.09 -17.10
N ASP A 361 2.71 7.35 -18.00
CA ASP A 361 2.45 7.38 -19.44
C ASP A 361 1.77 6.11 -19.95
N GLY A 362 2.13 4.95 -19.41
CA GLY A 362 1.57 3.66 -19.84
C GLY A 362 0.11 3.49 -19.44
N ILE A 363 -0.28 3.89 -18.23
CA ILE A 363 -1.67 3.85 -17.78
C ILE A 363 -2.51 4.87 -18.54
N LEU A 364 -1.99 6.09 -18.74
CA LEU A 364 -2.67 7.13 -19.52
C LEU A 364 -2.97 6.64 -20.94
N GLU A 365 -1.96 6.11 -21.62
CA GLU A 365 -2.09 5.59 -22.99
C GLU A 365 -3.13 4.47 -23.08
N GLN A 366 -3.15 3.54 -22.14
CA GLN A 366 -4.13 2.45 -22.14
C GLN A 366 -5.56 2.94 -21.89
N LEU A 367 -5.77 3.93 -21.03
CA LEU A 367 -7.09 4.56 -20.84
C LEU A 367 -7.58 5.27 -22.09
N GLN A 368 -6.69 6.00 -22.79
CA GLN A 368 -7.00 6.65 -24.04
C GLN A 368 -7.35 5.63 -25.15
N ILE A 369 -6.57 4.56 -25.25
CA ILE A 369 -6.85 3.45 -26.20
C ILE A 369 -8.21 2.83 -25.91
N ALA A 370 -8.53 2.54 -24.65
CA ALA A 370 -9.82 1.98 -24.26
C ALA A 370 -10.98 2.89 -24.67
N ALA A 371 -10.90 4.18 -24.34
CA ALA A 371 -11.94 5.15 -24.69
C ALA A 371 -12.09 5.34 -26.21
N LEU A 372 -10.98 5.47 -26.95
CA LEU A 372 -11.00 5.59 -28.41
C LEU A 372 -11.50 4.31 -29.10
N ALA A 373 -11.37 3.14 -28.47
CA ALA A 373 -11.93 1.88 -28.92
C ALA A 373 -13.43 1.72 -28.60
N GLY A 374 -14.05 2.69 -27.90
CA GLY A 374 -15.48 2.73 -27.61
C GLY A 374 -15.87 2.25 -26.20
N ILE A 375 -14.90 1.97 -25.31
CA ILE A 375 -15.16 1.62 -23.91
C ILE A 375 -15.52 2.91 -23.14
N SER A 376 -16.56 2.85 -22.31
CA SER A 376 -16.97 3.97 -21.45
C SER A 376 -15.94 4.14 -20.33
N VAL A 377 -15.21 5.26 -20.31
CA VAL A 377 -14.23 5.55 -19.26
C VAL A 377 -14.65 6.78 -18.47
N LYS A 378 -14.87 6.63 -17.16
CA LYS A 378 -15.29 7.71 -16.27
C LYS A 378 -14.35 7.81 -15.07
N ILE A 379 -13.86 9.01 -14.80
CA ILE A 379 -12.92 9.28 -13.71
C ILE A 379 -13.53 10.32 -12.77
N ILE A 380 -13.61 10.00 -11.49
CA ILE A 380 -14.04 10.93 -10.45
C ILE A 380 -12.83 11.30 -9.59
N ILE A 381 -12.55 12.60 -9.49
CA ILE A 381 -11.45 13.15 -8.69
C ILE A 381 -11.99 14.10 -7.62
N ALA A 382 -11.12 14.47 -6.66
CA ALA A 382 -11.46 15.50 -5.68
C ALA A 382 -11.73 16.84 -6.36
N GLY A 383 -12.84 17.49 -6.02
CA GLY A 383 -13.18 18.83 -6.54
C GLY A 383 -12.46 19.96 -5.82
N LYS A 384 -12.06 19.75 -4.56
CA LYS A 384 -11.25 20.68 -3.77
C LYS A 384 -9.97 20.00 -3.32
N PRO A 385 -8.79 20.65 -3.48
CA PRO A 385 -7.51 20.03 -3.10
C PRO A 385 -7.25 20.09 -1.59
N ASP A 386 -6.73 19.01 -1.02
CA ASP A 386 -6.00 19.03 0.27
C ASP A 386 -4.52 19.45 0.04
N LYS A 387 -3.97 19.10 -1.14
CA LYS A 387 -2.62 19.46 -1.60
C LYS A 387 -2.68 20.07 -2.98
N LYS A 388 -2.19 21.30 -3.11
CA LYS A 388 -2.28 22.09 -4.35
C LYS A 388 -1.48 21.49 -5.51
N ILE A 389 -0.25 20.97 -5.24
CA ILE A 389 0.65 20.51 -6.31
C ILE A 389 0.07 19.29 -7.05
N PRO A 390 -0.31 18.16 -6.40
CA PRO A 390 -0.92 17.05 -7.12
C PRO A 390 -2.21 17.43 -7.86
N PHE A 391 -2.99 18.35 -7.30
CA PHE A 391 -4.21 18.84 -7.93
C PHE A 391 -3.93 19.57 -9.24
N TRP A 392 -2.97 20.53 -9.24
CA TRP A 392 -2.59 21.24 -10.46
C TRP A 392 -1.94 20.32 -11.50
N VAL A 393 -1.15 19.35 -11.06
CA VAL A 393 -0.57 18.37 -12.00
C VAL A 393 -1.66 17.51 -12.62
N ALA A 394 -2.67 17.08 -11.86
CA ALA A 394 -3.80 16.33 -12.41
C ALA A 394 -4.54 17.12 -13.52
N GLU A 395 -4.67 18.44 -13.36
CA GLU A 395 -5.34 19.30 -14.36
C GLU A 395 -4.63 19.31 -15.73
N THR A 396 -3.31 19.05 -15.74
CA THR A 396 -2.55 19.01 -17.02
C THR A 396 -2.91 17.81 -17.91
N TYR A 397 -3.54 16.78 -17.37
CA TYR A 397 -3.98 15.60 -18.13
C TYR A 397 -5.40 15.73 -18.69
N PHE A 398 -6.20 16.72 -18.25
CA PHE A 398 -7.63 16.76 -18.58
C PHE A 398 -7.89 16.99 -20.06
N GLU A 399 -7.10 17.81 -20.72
CA GLU A 399 -7.26 18.05 -22.15
C GLU A 399 -7.09 16.77 -22.96
N ASP A 400 -6.05 16.00 -22.67
CA ASP A 400 -5.76 14.74 -23.35
C ASP A 400 -6.82 13.66 -23.06
N LEU A 401 -7.31 13.60 -21.81
CA LEU A 401 -8.38 12.68 -21.42
C LEU A 401 -9.70 13.01 -22.12
N LEU A 402 -10.12 14.27 -22.10
CA LEU A 402 -11.37 14.71 -22.72
C LEU A 402 -11.33 14.55 -24.24
N ASN A 403 -10.20 14.86 -24.90
CA ASN A 403 -10.01 14.65 -26.34
C ASN A 403 -10.10 13.16 -26.73
N SER A 404 -9.81 12.26 -25.81
CA SER A 404 -9.96 10.81 -26.04
C SER A 404 -11.39 10.29 -25.77
N GLY A 405 -12.32 11.15 -25.34
CA GLY A 405 -13.69 10.77 -25.00
C GLY A 405 -13.86 10.29 -23.56
N ILE A 406 -12.85 10.43 -22.71
CA ILE A 406 -12.92 10.08 -21.28
C ILE A 406 -13.68 11.15 -20.53
N GLU A 407 -14.63 10.76 -19.70
CA GLU A 407 -15.39 11.68 -18.85
C GLU A 407 -14.67 11.90 -17.52
N VAL A 408 -14.44 13.17 -17.16
CA VAL A 408 -13.79 13.55 -15.91
C VAL A 408 -14.73 14.35 -15.03
N TYR A 409 -15.02 13.84 -13.84
CA TYR A 409 -15.93 14.43 -12.87
C TYR A 409 -15.18 14.94 -11.64
N ARG A 410 -15.67 16.05 -11.07
CA ARG A 410 -15.15 16.62 -9.81
C ARG A 410 -16.18 16.46 -8.69
N TYR A 411 -15.80 15.69 -7.65
CA TYR A 411 -16.63 15.52 -6.47
C TYR A 411 -16.72 16.81 -5.66
N GLN A 412 -17.95 17.30 -5.36
CA GLN A 412 -18.17 18.63 -4.78
C GLN A 412 -18.63 18.59 -3.30
N LYS A 413 -19.14 17.45 -2.79
CA LYS A 413 -19.74 17.36 -1.47
C LYS A 413 -18.74 17.23 -0.30
N GLY A 414 -17.47 17.55 -0.50
CA GLY A 414 -16.43 17.39 0.49
C GLY A 414 -15.10 16.97 -0.16
N PHE A 415 -14.26 16.25 0.57
CA PHE A 415 -13.03 15.70 0.00
C PHE A 415 -13.22 14.24 -0.40
N LEU A 416 -12.97 13.93 -1.68
CA LEU A 416 -12.95 12.57 -2.18
C LEU A 416 -11.56 11.98 -1.95
N HIS A 417 -11.50 10.86 -1.21
CA HIS A 417 -10.25 10.15 -0.96
C HIS A 417 -10.32 8.65 -1.29
N CYS A 418 -11.36 8.21 -2.00
CA CYS A 418 -11.50 6.83 -2.50
C CYS A 418 -10.36 6.48 -3.48
N LYS A 419 -10.02 5.21 -3.56
CA LYS A 419 -9.05 4.64 -4.50
C LYS A 419 -9.61 3.33 -5.03
N ASN A 420 -10.51 3.46 -5.99
CA ASN A 420 -11.27 2.35 -6.52
C ASN A 420 -11.15 2.31 -8.05
N ILE A 421 -11.15 1.12 -8.59
CA ILE A 421 -11.41 0.86 -10.01
C ILE A 421 -12.50 -0.19 -10.08
N ILE A 422 -13.46 0.02 -10.97
CA ILE A 422 -14.49 -0.97 -11.31
C ILE A 422 -14.43 -1.16 -12.83
N VAL A 423 -14.40 -2.41 -13.27
CA VAL A 423 -14.35 -2.79 -14.69
C VAL A 423 -15.51 -3.70 -14.99
N ASP A 424 -16.33 -3.30 -16.00
CA ASP A 424 -17.44 -4.08 -16.56
C ASP A 424 -18.46 -4.58 -15.51
N GLU A 425 -18.58 -3.90 -14.36
CA GLU A 425 -19.35 -4.35 -13.19
C GLU A 425 -18.98 -5.76 -12.67
N LYS A 426 -17.86 -6.31 -13.11
CA LYS A 426 -17.40 -7.68 -12.79
C LYS A 426 -16.22 -7.71 -11.83
N ILE A 427 -15.25 -6.82 -12.02
CA ILE A 427 -14.04 -6.80 -11.21
C ILE A 427 -13.87 -5.41 -10.59
N SER A 428 -13.66 -5.37 -9.29
CA SER A 428 -13.39 -4.13 -8.58
C SER A 428 -12.10 -4.21 -7.76
N THR A 429 -11.45 -3.07 -7.58
CA THR A 429 -10.36 -2.92 -6.61
C THR A 429 -10.72 -1.85 -5.60
N MET A 430 -10.38 -2.09 -4.37
CA MET A 430 -10.44 -1.13 -3.29
C MET A 430 -9.12 -1.16 -2.53
N GLY A 431 -8.58 -0.02 -2.18
CA GLY A 431 -7.32 -0.04 -1.44
C GLY A 431 -6.77 1.32 -1.03
N THR A 432 -5.47 1.36 -0.90
CA THR A 432 -4.76 2.54 -0.37
C THR A 432 -3.98 3.29 -1.45
N CYS A 433 -3.85 2.73 -2.66
CA CYS A 433 -3.00 3.26 -3.72
C CYS A 433 -3.75 4.29 -4.55
N ASN A 434 -3.24 5.51 -4.61
CA ASN A 434 -3.75 6.52 -5.55
C ASN A 434 -3.28 6.24 -6.99
N PHE A 435 -3.85 6.98 -7.94
CA PHE A 435 -3.34 7.10 -9.31
C PHE A 435 -2.29 8.22 -9.41
N ASP A 436 -1.19 8.16 -8.60
CA ASP A 436 -0.12 9.17 -8.58
C ASP A 436 1.28 8.53 -8.38
#